data_ddb4f5fb383a3ae982dd690b70a6b740
#
_entry.id   ddb4f5fb383a3ae982dd690b70a6b740
#
_cell.length_a   1.000
_cell.length_b   1.000
_cell.length_c   1.000
_cell.angle_alpha   90.00
_cell.angle_beta   90.00
_cell.angle_gamma   90.00
#
_symmetry.space_group_name_H-M   'P 1'
#
loop_
_entity.id
_entity.type
_entity.pdbx_description
1 polymer ?
#
loop_
_entity_poly.entity_id
_entity_poly.type
_entity_poly.pdbx_seq_one_letter_code
_entity_poly.pdbx_strand_id
1 'polypeptide(L)'
;MSVIGIVGEFLLTVLALYPIGSKNVNNKIVSFQYEIGINNNTIYKEDNMAYSGKWVPKNLKKYRGDHTKITYRSNWEKFFFEWLDKNPEIIAWGSETAVIPYFCNAEGKKRRYYMDIWMKDASGQEFFVEIKPKKETQPPIKPANLTTAAKKRYMNEIYTWSVNCDKWKAASAVAEKRNIKFRVLTEDGLRKLGYKG
;
A
#
# COMPACT_ATOMS: atom_id res chain seq x y z
N MET A 1 12.15 21.77 19.09
CA MET A 1 11.04 21.34 18.19
C MET A 1 10.89 19.84 18.37
N SER A 2 9.79 19.37 18.92
CA SER A 2 9.61 17.96 19.25
C SER A 2 9.39 17.13 17.95
N VAL A 3 9.95 15.92 17.93
CA VAL A 3 9.82 14.95 16.85
C VAL A 3 8.32 14.65 16.52
N ILE A 4 7.42 14.89 17.47
CA ILE A 4 5.96 14.78 17.35
C ILE A 4 5.40 15.68 16.24
N GLY A 5 5.90 16.91 16.10
CA GLY A 5 5.49 17.83 15.02
C GLY A 5 5.88 17.33 13.63
N ILE A 6 7.06 16.72 13.53
CA ILE A 6 7.59 16.26 12.23
C ILE A 6 6.85 15.03 11.72
N VAL A 7 6.50 14.08 12.57
CA VAL A 7 5.73 12.87 12.16
C VAL A 7 4.29 13.24 11.82
N GLY A 8 3.66 14.13 12.59
CA GLY A 8 2.27 14.57 12.35
C GLY A 8 2.11 15.42 11.09
N GLU A 9 2.93 16.46 10.92
CA GLU A 9 2.89 17.33 9.73
C GLU A 9 3.40 16.62 8.48
N PHE A 10 4.37 15.74 8.62
CA PHE A 10 4.96 15.01 7.51
C PHE A 10 4.00 13.99 6.90
N LEU A 11 3.22 13.30 7.72
CA LEU A 11 2.13 12.44 7.27
C LEU A 11 0.98 13.21 6.60
N LEU A 12 0.75 14.47 6.96
CA LEU A 12 -0.30 15.33 6.36
C LEU A 12 0.08 15.85 4.97
N THR A 13 1.34 16.12 4.69
CA THR A 13 1.78 16.74 3.42
C THR A 13 1.73 15.78 2.23
N VAL A 14 1.86 14.47 2.46
CA VAL A 14 1.83 13.46 1.37
C VAL A 14 0.42 13.21 0.83
N LEU A 15 -0.64 13.58 1.58
CA LEU A 15 -2.03 13.29 1.21
C LEU A 15 -2.76 14.43 0.47
N ALA A 16 -2.24 15.64 0.51
CA ALA A 16 -2.91 16.79 -0.12
C ALA A 16 -2.90 16.74 -1.66
N LEU A 17 -2.17 15.82 -2.26
CA LEU A 17 -1.89 15.84 -3.71
C LEU A 17 -2.72 14.88 -4.55
N TYR A 18 -3.51 13.95 -3.97
CA TYR A 18 -4.25 12.98 -4.78
C TYR A 18 -5.69 12.77 -4.26
N PRO A 19 -6.70 13.36 -4.91
CA PRO A 19 -8.09 13.00 -4.66
C PRO A 19 -8.33 11.56 -5.15
N ILE A 20 -8.34 10.61 -4.24
CA ILE A 20 -8.76 9.22 -4.49
C ILE A 20 -10.28 9.25 -4.68
N GLY A 21 -10.75 9.27 -5.93
CA GLY A 21 -12.20 9.17 -6.14
C GLY A 21 -12.75 9.80 -7.41
N SER A 22 -12.11 9.70 -8.57
CA SER A 22 -12.82 10.06 -9.79
C SER A 22 -13.54 8.83 -10.38
N LYS A 23 -14.88 8.91 -10.48
CA LYS A 23 -15.72 7.95 -11.23
C LYS A 23 -15.26 7.73 -12.68
N ASN A 24 -14.40 8.63 -13.18
CA ASN A 24 -13.91 8.65 -14.56
C ASN A 24 -12.78 7.63 -14.84
N VAL A 25 -12.06 7.15 -13.83
CA VAL A 25 -10.94 6.21 -14.04
C VAL A 25 -11.46 4.82 -14.38
N ASN A 26 -12.52 4.35 -13.69
CA ASN A 26 -13.07 3.02 -13.91
C ASN A 26 -13.71 2.87 -15.30
N ASN A 27 -14.42 3.90 -15.80
CA ASN A 27 -15.01 3.88 -17.12
C ASN A 27 -13.97 3.88 -18.24
N LYS A 28 -12.85 4.57 -18.06
CA LYS A 28 -11.72 4.55 -19.01
C LYS A 28 -10.99 3.20 -19.04
N ILE A 29 -10.87 2.52 -17.88
CA ILE A 29 -10.22 1.20 -17.79
C ILE A 29 -11.08 0.16 -18.51
N VAL A 30 -12.39 0.14 -18.27
CA VAL A 30 -13.32 -0.81 -18.89
C VAL A 30 -13.41 -0.59 -20.41
N SER A 31 -13.54 0.66 -20.88
CA SER A 31 -13.57 0.97 -22.32
C SER A 31 -12.26 0.57 -23.02
N PHE A 32 -11.12 0.80 -22.39
CA PHE A 32 -9.81 0.45 -22.92
C PHE A 32 -9.57 -1.07 -22.96
N GLN A 33 -10.11 -1.84 -22.02
CA GLN A 33 -10.06 -3.31 -22.04
C GLN A 33 -10.84 -3.89 -23.23
N TYR A 34 -11.98 -3.30 -23.60
CA TYR A 34 -12.75 -3.69 -24.79
C TYR A 34 -12.03 -3.34 -26.10
N GLU A 35 -11.36 -2.18 -26.18
CA GLU A 35 -10.65 -1.75 -27.40
C GLU A 35 -9.46 -2.65 -27.78
N ILE A 36 -8.84 -3.35 -26.82
CA ILE A 36 -7.61 -4.14 -27.05
C ILE A 36 -7.84 -5.65 -27.01
N GLY A 37 -9.10 -6.12 -26.92
CA GLY A 37 -9.47 -7.54 -27.09
C GLY A 37 -8.82 -8.50 -26.12
N ILE A 38 -8.68 -8.11 -24.83
CA ILE A 38 -8.05 -8.97 -23.81
C ILE A 38 -9.10 -9.84 -23.14
N ASN A 39 -9.01 -11.15 -23.37
CA ASN A 39 -9.71 -12.14 -22.56
C ASN A 39 -9.06 -12.25 -21.18
N ASN A 40 -9.88 -12.24 -20.12
CA ASN A 40 -9.50 -12.17 -18.69
C ASN A 40 -8.66 -13.36 -18.16
N ASN A 41 -8.19 -14.27 -19.02
CA ASN A 41 -7.56 -15.53 -18.57
C ASN A 41 -6.03 -15.54 -18.53
N THR A 42 -5.36 -14.43 -18.78
CA THR A 42 -3.88 -14.43 -18.79
C THR A 42 -3.30 -13.36 -17.86
N ILE A 43 -3.46 -13.55 -16.56
CA ILE A 43 -2.78 -12.74 -15.53
C ILE A 43 -1.39 -13.37 -15.32
N TYR A 44 -0.36 -12.70 -15.80
CA TYR A 44 1.02 -13.11 -15.57
C TYR A 44 1.51 -12.50 -14.26
N LYS A 45 1.90 -13.36 -13.31
CA LYS A 45 2.77 -12.95 -12.19
C LYS A 45 4.14 -12.63 -12.80
N GLU A 46 4.62 -11.41 -12.66
CA GLU A 46 6.05 -11.17 -12.75
C GLU A 46 6.70 -11.81 -11.52
N ASP A 47 7.57 -12.78 -11.75
CA ASP A 47 8.47 -13.31 -10.73
C ASP A 47 9.55 -12.24 -10.43
N ASN A 48 9.16 -11.15 -9.77
CA ASN A 48 10.12 -10.38 -9.02
C ASN A 48 10.53 -11.26 -7.84
N MET A 49 11.79 -11.70 -7.80
CA MET A 49 12.37 -12.32 -6.61
C MET A 49 12.33 -11.28 -5.50
N ALA A 50 11.17 -11.18 -4.86
CA ALA A 50 10.96 -10.29 -3.74
C ALA A 50 11.83 -10.80 -2.60
N TYR A 51 12.73 -9.96 -2.12
CA TYR A 51 13.50 -10.24 -0.92
C TYR A 51 12.51 -10.39 0.25
N SER A 52 12.24 -11.63 0.62
CA SER A 52 11.26 -11.97 1.66
C SER A 52 11.90 -12.82 2.75
N GLY A 53 11.37 -12.73 3.95
CA GLY A 53 11.86 -13.53 5.06
C GLY A 53 11.00 -13.41 6.31
N LYS A 54 11.31 -14.24 7.30
CA LYS A 54 10.71 -14.17 8.64
C LYS A 54 11.33 -13.03 9.42
N TRP A 55 10.52 -12.39 10.24
CA TRP A 55 10.95 -11.33 11.15
C TRP A 55 10.39 -11.55 12.55
N VAL A 56 11.15 -11.18 13.58
CA VAL A 56 10.76 -11.32 14.98
C VAL A 56 10.95 -9.97 15.69
N PRO A 57 9.91 -9.45 16.36
CA PRO A 57 10.01 -8.20 17.13
C PRO A 57 10.97 -8.34 18.31
N LYS A 58 11.76 -7.32 18.56
CA LYS A 58 12.54 -7.20 19.81
C LYS A 58 11.66 -6.73 20.97
N ASN A 59 10.64 -5.92 20.68
CA ASN A 59 9.67 -5.39 21.62
C ASN A 59 8.31 -6.11 21.49
N LEU A 60 8.22 -7.36 21.95
CA LEU A 60 6.99 -8.17 21.88
C LEU A 60 5.76 -7.46 22.46
N LYS A 61 5.94 -6.60 23.48
CA LYS A 61 4.85 -5.84 24.12
C LYS A 61 4.16 -4.85 23.17
N LYS A 62 4.86 -4.37 22.15
CA LYS A 62 4.32 -3.46 21.14
C LYS A 62 3.57 -4.18 20.04
N TYR A 63 3.95 -5.42 19.75
CA TYR A 63 3.37 -6.15 18.62
C TYR A 63 1.96 -6.65 18.93
N ARG A 64 1.06 -6.51 17.97
CA ARG A 64 -0.32 -7.03 18.01
C ARG A 64 -0.48 -8.05 16.89
N GLY A 65 -0.84 -9.26 17.27
CA GLY A 65 -0.95 -10.41 16.38
C GLY A 65 0.00 -11.53 16.75
N ASP A 66 0.10 -12.54 15.89
CA ASP A 66 1.00 -13.69 16.09
C ASP A 66 2.42 -13.30 15.63
N HIS A 67 3.28 -12.97 16.58
CA HIS A 67 4.65 -12.55 16.33
C HIS A 67 5.54 -13.65 15.69
N THR A 68 5.10 -14.91 15.70
CA THR A 68 5.84 -16.02 15.08
C THR A 68 5.59 -16.12 13.57
N LYS A 69 4.57 -15.40 13.07
CA LYS A 69 4.14 -15.46 11.66
C LYS A 69 4.49 -14.23 10.84
N ILE A 70 5.21 -13.28 11.41
CA ILE A 70 5.57 -12.06 10.68
C ILE A 70 6.49 -12.40 9.52
N THR A 71 6.08 -11.95 8.32
CA THR A 71 6.86 -12.12 7.10
C THR A 71 6.95 -10.77 6.39
N TYR A 72 8.16 -10.33 6.08
CA TYR A 72 8.36 -9.20 5.18
C TYR A 72 8.49 -9.71 3.74
N ARG A 73 7.98 -8.95 2.77
CA ARG A 73 8.04 -9.25 1.34
C ARG A 73 8.91 -8.25 0.57
N SER A 74 9.51 -7.29 1.30
CA SER A 74 10.43 -6.31 0.74
C SER A 74 11.39 -5.80 1.81
N ASN A 75 12.52 -5.23 1.38
CA ASN A 75 13.44 -4.52 2.28
C ASN A 75 12.78 -3.31 2.94
N TRP A 76 11.81 -2.68 2.28
CA TRP A 76 11.07 -1.55 2.81
C TRP A 76 10.19 -1.96 3.99
N GLU A 77 9.46 -3.07 3.86
CA GLU A 77 8.69 -3.63 4.98
C GLU A 77 9.60 -3.99 6.16
N LYS A 78 10.71 -4.69 5.90
CA LYS A 78 11.69 -5.06 6.93
C LYS A 78 12.21 -3.84 7.68
N PHE A 79 12.64 -2.81 6.94
CA PHE A 79 13.11 -1.55 7.53
C PHE A 79 12.01 -0.90 8.38
N PHE A 80 10.78 -0.84 7.87
CA PHE A 80 9.68 -0.20 8.56
C PHE A 80 9.26 -0.97 9.82
N PHE A 81 9.31 -2.32 9.81
CA PHE A 81 9.11 -3.14 11.02
C PHE A 81 10.15 -2.80 12.09
N GLU A 82 11.44 -2.70 11.70
CA GLU A 82 12.51 -2.30 12.62
C GLU A 82 12.29 -0.90 13.18
N TRP A 83 11.87 0.03 12.34
CA TRP A 83 11.58 1.40 12.75
C TRP A 83 10.41 1.45 13.74
N LEU A 84 9.31 0.76 13.48
CA LEU A 84 8.14 0.68 14.37
C LEU A 84 8.51 0.08 15.74
N ASP A 85 9.29 -0.98 15.72
CA ASP A 85 9.69 -1.70 16.93
C ASP A 85 10.61 -0.87 17.83
N LYS A 86 11.54 -0.12 17.24
CA LYS A 86 12.51 0.71 17.96
C LYS A 86 11.97 2.08 18.39
N ASN A 87 11.03 2.66 17.63
CA ASN A 87 10.57 4.03 17.86
C ASN A 87 9.72 4.14 19.13
N PRO A 88 10.13 4.94 20.15
CA PRO A 88 9.38 5.08 21.41
C PRO A 88 8.02 5.74 21.23
N GLU A 89 7.82 6.54 20.18
CA GLU A 89 6.54 7.18 19.87
C GLU A 89 5.50 6.20 19.32
N ILE A 90 5.87 4.98 18.98
CA ILE A 90 4.94 3.93 18.57
C ILE A 90 4.71 2.99 19.75
N ILE A 91 3.47 2.96 20.25
CA ILE A 91 3.09 2.15 21.42
C ILE A 91 2.54 0.77 21.04
N ALA A 92 2.02 0.64 19.81
CA ALA A 92 1.56 -0.65 19.30
C ALA A 92 1.62 -0.69 17.78
N TRP A 93 1.84 -1.88 17.20
CA TRP A 93 1.81 -2.10 15.77
C TRP A 93 1.57 -3.58 15.42
N GLY A 94 1.16 -3.86 14.19
CA GLY A 94 0.96 -5.21 13.68
C GLY A 94 1.05 -5.25 12.16
N SER A 95 1.63 -6.32 11.62
CA SER A 95 1.71 -6.58 10.18
C SER A 95 0.58 -7.52 9.76
N GLU A 96 -0.17 -7.15 8.72
CA GLU A 96 -1.29 -7.92 8.14
C GLU A 96 -2.42 -8.28 9.17
N THR A 97 -2.49 -7.55 10.27
CA THR A 97 -3.48 -7.80 11.35
C THR A 97 -4.86 -7.22 11.05
N ALA A 98 -4.94 -6.23 10.17
CA ALA A 98 -6.21 -5.65 9.74
C ALA A 98 -6.60 -6.20 8.37
N VAL A 99 -7.80 -6.79 8.28
CA VAL A 99 -8.33 -7.37 7.03
C VAL A 99 -9.57 -6.58 6.61
N ILE A 100 -9.51 -6.02 5.41
CA ILE A 100 -10.55 -5.14 4.86
C ILE A 100 -11.18 -5.82 3.64
N PRO A 101 -12.47 -6.15 3.67
CA PRO A 101 -13.17 -6.65 2.49
C PRO A 101 -13.34 -5.52 1.47
N TYR A 102 -13.08 -5.82 0.20
CA TYR A 102 -13.29 -4.88 -0.90
C TYR A 102 -13.86 -5.57 -2.14
N PHE A 103 -14.45 -4.80 -3.04
CA PHE A 103 -14.84 -5.30 -4.35
C PHE A 103 -13.76 -4.94 -5.36
N CYS A 104 -13.17 -5.96 -5.99
CA CYS A 104 -12.17 -5.78 -7.04
C CYS A 104 -12.87 -5.60 -8.38
N ASN A 105 -12.94 -4.37 -8.90
CA ASN A 105 -13.62 -4.07 -10.16
C ASN A 105 -12.92 -4.76 -11.35
N ALA A 106 -11.60 -4.85 -11.33
CA ALA A 106 -10.84 -5.52 -12.39
C ALA A 106 -11.16 -7.02 -12.52
N GLU A 107 -11.67 -7.66 -11.47
CA GLU A 107 -12.00 -9.08 -11.44
C GLU A 107 -13.49 -9.36 -11.26
N GLY A 108 -14.30 -8.33 -11.00
CA GLY A 108 -15.74 -8.46 -10.79
C GLY A 108 -16.12 -9.25 -9.53
N LYS A 109 -15.25 -9.30 -8.50
CA LYS A 109 -15.52 -10.13 -7.32
C LYS A 109 -15.06 -9.52 -6.02
N LYS A 110 -15.62 -9.99 -4.90
CA LYS A 110 -15.18 -9.62 -3.53
C LYS A 110 -13.83 -10.26 -3.21
N ARG A 111 -12.95 -9.49 -2.58
CA ARG A 111 -11.64 -9.91 -2.10
C ARG A 111 -11.36 -9.41 -0.70
N ARG A 112 -10.30 -9.93 -0.06
CA ARG A 112 -9.77 -9.47 1.22
C ARG A 112 -8.47 -8.72 0.97
N TYR A 113 -8.36 -7.56 1.57
CA TYR A 113 -7.17 -6.75 1.60
C TYR A 113 -6.54 -6.84 2.99
N TYR A 114 -5.37 -7.42 3.06
CA TYR A 114 -4.55 -7.48 4.26
C TYR A 114 -3.71 -6.22 4.28
N MET A 115 -3.98 -5.34 5.26
CA MET A 115 -3.25 -4.08 5.43
C MET A 115 -1.81 -4.38 5.82
N ASP A 116 -0.84 -3.78 5.11
CA ASP A 116 0.57 -4.04 5.40
C ASP A 116 0.87 -3.78 6.88
N ILE A 117 0.45 -2.62 7.40
CA ILE A 117 0.67 -2.24 8.78
C ILE A 117 -0.58 -1.58 9.38
N TRP A 118 -0.92 -1.99 10.60
CA TRP A 118 -1.66 -1.19 11.55
C TRP A 118 -0.70 -0.70 12.63
N MET A 119 -0.78 0.56 13.04
CA MET A 119 0.03 1.09 14.14
C MET A 119 -0.75 2.10 14.97
N LYS A 120 -0.31 2.29 16.24
CA LYS A 120 -0.83 3.28 17.18
C LYS A 120 0.34 4.06 17.77
N ASP A 121 0.25 5.39 17.73
CA ASP A 121 1.25 6.27 18.32
C ASP A 121 0.98 6.58 19.81
N ALA A 122 1.92 7.28 20.44
CA ALA A 122 1.84 7.67 21.85
C ALA A 122 0.68 8.62 22.16
N SER A 123 0.16 9.36 21.16
CA SER A 123 -1.04 10.20 21.30
C SER A 123 -2.34 9.39 21.29
N GLY A 124 -2.26 8.10 20.98
CA GLY A 124 -3.42 7.22 20.81
C GLY A 124 -3.99 7.22 19.41
N GLN A 125 -3.43 7.97 18.45
CA GLN A 125 -3.87 7.97 17.07
C GLN A 125 -3.49 6.66 16.39
N GLU A 126 -4.44 6.05 15.71
CA GLU A 126 -4.23 4.83 14.92
C GLU A 126 -4.02 5.15 13.44
N PHE A 127 -3.25 4.28 12.78
CA PHE A 127 -2.93 4.40 11.37
C PHE A 127 -3.03 3.04 10.66
N PHE A 128 -3.54 3.06 9.44
CA PHE A 128 -3.32 2.05 8.43
C PHE A 128 -2.24 2.54 7.48
N VAL A 129 -1.20 1.75 7.27
CA VAL A 129 -0.09 2.10 6.38
C VAL A 129 0.09 1.01 5.35
N GLU A 130 0.05 1.39 4.09
CA GLU A 130 0.42 0.58 2.92
C GLU A 130 1.78 1.03 2.41
N ILE A 131 2.66 0.09 2.09
CA ILE A 131 4.00 0.40 1.55
C ILE A 131 4.01 0.13 0.06
N LYS A 132 4.24 1.18 -0.75
CA LYS A 132 4.23 1.08 -2.21
C LYS A 132 5.28 1.95 -2.87
N PRO A 133 5.88 1.50 -4.00
CA PRO A 133 6.67 2.38 -4.85
C PRO A 133 5.86 3.59 -5.31
N LYS A 134 6.47 4.77 -5.32
CA LYS A 134 5.82 6.01 -5.75
C LYS A 134 5.20 5.89 -7.14
N LYS A 135 5.84 5.16 -8.05
CA LYS A 135 5.30 4.89 -9.39
C LYS A 135 3.95 4.16 -9.35
N GLU A 136 3.69 3.33 -8.35
CA GLU A 136 2.44 2.59 -8.19
C GLU A 136 1.34 3.41 -7.49
N THR A 137 1.67 4.60 -7.00
CA THR A 137 0.70 5.53 -6.41
C THR A 137 0.11 6.51 -7.43
N GLN A 138 0.48 6.36 -8.71
CA GLN A 138 0.03 7.21 -9.81
C GLN A 138 -0.53 6.36 -10.96
N PRO A 139 -1.43 6.93 -11.78
CA PRO A 139 -1.92 6.25 -12.96
C PRO A 139 -0.75 5.88 -13.90
N PRO A 140 -0.75 4.69 -14.50
CA PRO A 140 0.27 4.29 -15.45
C PRO A 140 0.30 5.20 -16.68
N ILE A 141 1.50 5.48 -17.19
CA ILE A 141 1.71 6.31 -18.39
C ILE A 141 1.78 5.39 -19.61
N LYS A 142 0.94 5.67 -20.63
CA LYS A 142 0.93 4.92 -21.88
C LYS A 142 2.30 5.08 -22.59
N PRO A 143 2.99 3.99 -22.93
CA PRO A 143 4.24 4.08 -23.69
C PRO A 143 4.05 4.71 -25.06
N ALA A 144 5.03 5.50 -25.52
CA ALA A 144 5.02 6.09 -26.86
C ALA A 144 5.00 5.02 -27.96
N ASN A 145 5.81 3.94 -27.78
CA ASN A 145 5.87 2.81 -28.69
C ASN A 145 5.22 1.57 -28.04
N LEU A 146 4.14 1.09 -28.65
CA LEU A 146 3.38 -0.08 -28.18
C LEU A 146 3.87 -1.38 -28.85
N THR A 147 5.12 -1.78 -28.59
CA THR A 147 5.56 -3.14 -28.89
C THR A 147 4.73 -4.15 -28.10
N THR A 148 4.67 -5.41 -28.51
CA THR A 148 3.92 -6.47 -27.78
C THR A 148 4.32 -6.55 -26.32
N ALA A 149 5.61 -6.47 -26.01
CA ALA A 149 6.12 -6.49 -24.64
C ALA A 149 5.73 -5.23 -23.86
N ALA A 150 5.83 -4.03 -24.47
CA ALA A 150 5.43 -2.77 -23.84
C ALA A 150 3.91 -2.74 -23.58
N LYS A 151 3.09 -3.23 -24.52
CA LYS A 151 1.65 -3.35 -24.36
C LYS A 151 1.30 -4.25 -23.16
N LYS A 152 1.92 -5.44 -23.08
CA LYS A 152 1.69 -6.39 -21.98
C LYS A 152 2.05 -5.77 -20.62
N ARG A 153 3.23 -5.13 -20.50
CA ARG A 153 3.65 -4.45 -19.27
C ARG A 153 2.69 -3.33 -18.87
N TYR A 154 2.31 -2.48 -19.81
CA TYR A 154 1.37 -1.38 -19.56
C TYR A 154 0.00 -1.89 -19.08
N MET A 155 -0.49 -3.01 -19.63
CA MET A 155 -1.74 -3.64 -19.17
C MET A 155 -1.63 -4.16 -17.74
N ASN A 156 -0.51 -4.78 -17.38
CA ASN A 156 -0.28 -5.22 -16.00
C ASN A 156 -0.23 -4.02 -15.04
N GLU A 157 0.39 -2.92 -15.44
CA GLU A 157 0.42 -1.68 -14.64
C GLU A 157 -1.00 -1.10 -14.44
N ILE A 158 -1.82 -1.06 -15.49
CA ILE A 158 -3.24 -0.63 -15.40
C ILE A 158 -4.02 -1.52 -14.44
N TYR A 159 -3.87 -2.85 -14.58
CA TYR A 159 -4.54 -3.81 -13.69
C TYR A 159 -4.12 -3.59 -12.23
N THR A 160 -2.82 -3.53 -11.95
CA THR A 160 -2.27 -3.30 -10.60
C THR A 160 -2.78 -1.98 -10.03
N TRP A 161 -2.78 -0.91 -10.82
CA TRP A 161 -3.30 0.40 -10.44
C TRP A 161 -4.79 0.33 -10.06
N SER A 162 -5.62 -0.31 -10.90
CA SER A 162 -7.06 -0.48 -10.62
C SER A 162 -7.30 -1.22 -9.31
N VAL A 163 -6.59 -2.34 -9.09
CA VAL A 163 -6.69 -3.11 -7.84
C VAL A 163 -6.26 -2.29 -6.63
N ASN A 164 -5.16 -1.51 -6.74
CA ASN A 164 -4.71 -0.63 -5.66
C ASN A 164 -5.74 0.45 -5.34
N CYS A 165 -6.34 1.08 -6.35
CA CYS A 165 -7.41 2.08 -6.16
C CYS A 165 -8.60 1.50 -5.39
N ASP A 166 -9.07 0.29 -5.75
CA ASP A 166 -10.19 -0.38 -5.08
C ASP A 166 -9.85 -0.68 -3.60
N LYS A 167 -8.65 -1.21 -3.34
CA LYS A 167 -8.14 -1.46 -1.98
C LYS A 167 -8.09 -0.18 -1.15
N TRP A 168 -7.48 0.88 -1.67
CA TRP A 168 -7.29 2.14 -0.93
C TRP A 168 -8.61 2.86 -0.67
N LYS A 169 -9.54 2.81 -1.62
CA LYS A 169 -10.90 3.33 -1.42
C LYS A 169 -11.61 2.60 -0.26
N ALA A 170 -11.52 1.27 -0.21
CA ALA A 170 -12.10 0.50 0.87
C ALA A 170 -11.40 0.77 2.22
N ALA A 171 -10.05 0.84 2.21
CA ALA A 171 -9.26 1.17 3.40
C ALA A 171 -9.59 2.56 3.95
N SER A 172 -9.68 3.58 3.08
CA SER A 172 -10.05 4.94 3.47
C SER A 172 -11.45 4.99 4.11
N ALA A 173 -12.43 4.30 3.52
CA ALA A 173 -13.78 4.26 4.06
C ALA A 173 -13.87 3.57 5.44
N VAL A 174 -13.09 2.50 5.66
CA VAL A 174 -13.00 1.83 6.98
C VAL A 174 -12.25 2.71 7.98
N ALA A 175 -11.16 3.33 7.56
CA ALA A 175 -10.35 4.21 8.38
C ALA A 175 -11.15 5.41 8.87
N GLU A 176 -11.89 6.08 7.99
CA GLU A 176 -12.78 7.19 8.33
C GLU A 176 -13.81 6.81 9.41
N LYS A 177 -14.52 5.68 9.20
CA LYS A 177 -15.52 5.18 10.17
C LYS A 177 -14.96 4.87 11.55
N ARG A 178 -13.68 4.54 11.65
CA ARG A 178 -13.00 4.14 12.89
C ARG A 178 -12.09 5.23 13.48
N ASN A 179 -12.08 6.43 12.89
CA ASN A 179 -11.14 7.50 13.24
C ASN A 179 -9.66 7.05 13.16
N ILE A 180 -9.35 6.19 12.18
CA ILE A 180 -8.00 5.73 11.84
C ILE A 180 -7.51 6.56 10.65
N LYS A 181 -6.24 6.90 10.58
CA LYS A 181 -5.65 7.57 9.43
C LYS A 181 -5.08 6.55 8.45
N PHE A 182 -5.56 6.54 7.21
CA PHE A 182 -4.96 5.73 6.15
C PHE A 182 -3.83 6.47 5.45
N ARG A 183 -2.70 5.81 5.22
CA ARG A 183 -1.48 6.37 4.62
C ARG A 183 -0.83 5.39 3.65
N VAL A 184 -0.31 5.92 2.52
CA VAL A 184 0.58 5.16 1.63
C VAL A 184 1.99 5.68 1.83
N LEU A 185 2.89 4.80 2.25
CA LEU A 185 4.31 5.10 2.51
C LEU A 185 5.14 4.69 1.29
N THR A 186 5.79 5.66 0.68
CA THR A 186 6.65 5.45 -0.49
C THR A 186 8.13 5.48 -0.10
N GLU A 187 9.03 5.19 -1.07
CA GLU A 187 10.47 5.33 -0.89
C GLU A 187 10.89 6.70 -0.36
N ASP A 188 10.20 7.78 -0.77
CA ASP A 188 10.50 9.12 -0.29
C ASP A 188 10.21 9.27 1.21
N GLY A 189 9.09 8.68 1.66
CA GLY A 189 8.76 8.63 3.08
C GLY A 189 9.74 7.77 3.86
N LEU A 190 10.10 6.59 3.36
CA LEU A 190 11.06 5.70 4.00
C LEU A 190 12.45 6.35 4.13
N ARG A 191 12.95 7.05 3.09
CA ARG A 191 14.23 7.79 3.16
C ARG A 191 14.23 8.84 4.26
N LYS A 192 13.10 9.55 4.46
CA LYS A 192 12.97 10.54 5.53
C LYS A 192 12.93 9.89 6.92
N LEU A 193 12.51 8.62 7.03
CA LEU A 193 12.62 7.83 8.26
C LEU A 193 14.01 7.22 8.46
N GLY A 194 14.95 7.44 7.52
CA GLY A 194 16.35 6.99 7.61
C GLY A 194 16.69 5.75 6.78
N TYR A 195 15.83 5.31 5.86
CA TYR A 195 16.15 4.25 4.91
C TYR A 195 17.25 4.69 3.93
N LYS A 196 18.32 3.89 3.84
CA LYS A 196 19.53 4.20 3.05
C LYS A 196 19.76 3.22 1.89
N GLY A 197 18.77 2.36 1.59
CA GLY A 197 18.88 1.34 0.55
C GLY A 197 18.65 1.82 -0.86
#